data_a9aca82b1b12ed68a6aa53a5390a0c6a
#
_entry.id   a9aca82b1b12ed68a6aa53a5390a0c6a
#
_cell.length_a   1.000
_cell.length_b   1.000
_cell.length_c   1.000
_cell.angle_alpha   90.00
_cell.angle_beta   90.00
_cell.angle_gamma   90.00
#
_symmetry.space_group_name_H-M   'P 1'
#
loop_
_entity.id
_entity.type
_entity.pdbx_description
1 polymer ?
#
loop_
_entity_poly.entity_id
_entity_poly.type
_entity_poly.pdbx_seq_one_letter_code
_entity_poly.pdbx_strand_id
1 'polypeptide(L)'
;MQSSSELFPVALVSAELRGDLSEDVYRLKPGNSPDSTVELAVTRLGLAGQENRGVPVILLHGSFSNRRFWYSPRGIGLGPHLARAGFDVWIAEMRGHGLSPRNQAYKHNSVADYARYDLPAIAAFVRE
;
A
#
# COMPACT_ATOMS: atom_id res chain seq x y z
N MET A 1 14.47 18.26 4.84
CA MET A 1 13.21 17.52 4.73
C MET A 1 13.43 16.10 5.24
N GLN A 2 12.54 15.64 6.12
CA GLN A 2 12.63 14.29 6.63
C GLN A 2 12.09 13.29 5.61
N SER A 3 12.74 12.14 5.50
CA SER A 3 12.25 11.06 4.63
C SER A 3 11.09 10.33 5.30
N SER A 4 10.32 9.56 4.50
CA SER A 4 9.23 8.73 5.04
C SER A 4 9.76 7.68 6.01
N SER A 5 11.00 7.20 5.84
CA SER A 5 11.60 6.22 6.74
C SER A 5 11.92 6.79 8.12
N GLU A 6 12.03 8.10 8.25
CA GLU A 6 12.20 8.78 9.54
C GLU A 6 10.85 9.02 10.24
N LEU A 7 9.83 9.41 9.45
CA LEU A 7 8.50 9.69 9.96
C LEU A 7 7.68 8.42 10.17
N PHE A 8 7.79 7.48 9.24
CA PHE A 8 7.04 6.23 9.22
C PHE A 8 8.00 5.12 8.82
N PRO A 9 8.55 4.37 9.79
CA PRO A 9 9.49 3.29 9.45
C PRO A 9 8.93 2.40 8.34
N VAL A 10 9.72 2.22 7.28
CA VAL A 10 9.32 1.51 6.07
C VAL A 10 10.28 0.36 5.80
N ALA A 11 9.73 -0.78 5.41
CA ALA A 11 10.51 -1.94 4.99
C ALA A 11 9.97 -2.46 3.66
N LEU A 12 10.88 -2.76 2.73
CA LEU A 12 10.54 -3.51 1.53
C LEU A 12 10.44 -4.98 1.90
N VAL A 13 9.24 -5.56 1.78
CA VAL A 13 8.98 -6.95 2.17
C VAL A 13 9.24 -7.91 1.02
N SER A 14 8.85 -7.55 -0.19
CA SER A 14 9.08 -8.37 -1.37
C SER A 14 9.16 -7.51 -2.63
N ALA A 15 9.87 -8.01 -3.63
CA ALA A 15 9.97 -7.40 -4.94
C ALA A 15 9.98 -8.53 -5.97
N GLU A 16 8.94 -8.60 -6.79
CA GLU A 16 8.76 -9.68 -7.74
C GLU A 16 8.38 -9.16 -9.12
N LEU A 17 8.73 -9.95 -10.13
CA LEU A 17 8.24 -9.74 -11.49
C LEU A 17 7.09 -10.72 -11.74
N ARG A 18 6.00 -10.20 -12.28
CA ARG A 18 4.84 -11.01 -12.67
C ARG A 18 4.47 -10.70 -14.11
N GLY A 19 5.08 -11.44 -15.03
CA GLY A 19 4.95 -11.15 -16.46
C GLY A 19 5.60 -9.81 -16.78
N ASP A 20 4.81 -8.88 -17.32
CA ASP A 20 5.26 -7.53 -17.68
C ASP A 20 5.22 -6.54 -16.51
N LEU A 21 4.76 -6.97 -15.34
CA LEU A 21 4.58 -6.11 -14.18
C LEU A 21 5.64 -6.35 -13.11
N SER A 22 6.07 -5.28 -12.46
CA SER A 22 6.80 -5.35 -11.21
C SER A 22 5.83 -5.20 -10.04
N GLU A 23 6.01 -6.02 -9.01
CA GLU A 23 5.20 -5.98 -7.79
C GLU A 23 6.13 -5.85 -6.60
N ASP A 24 6.12 -4.68 -5.96
CA ASP A 24 6.89 -4.40 -4.76
C ASP A 24 5.95 -4.23 -3.58
N VAL A 25 6.18 -4.96 -2.50
CA VAL A 25 5.36 -4.86 -1.29
C VAL A 25 6.18 -4.20 -0.19
N TYR A 26 5.62 -3.13 0.36
CA TYR A 26 6.21 -2.39 1.47
C TYR A 26 5.36 -2.53 2.71
N ARG A 27 5.98 -2.46 3.88
CA ARG A 27 5.29 -2.28 5.16
C ARG A 27 5.76 -1.00 5.79
N LEU A 28 4.82 -0.24 6.33
CA LEU A 28 5.12 1.00 7.04
C LEU A 28 4.29 1.10 8.31
N LYS A 29 4.76 1.92 9.25
CA LYS A 29 4.06 2.16 10.51
C LYS A 29 3.58 3.60 10.56
N PRO A 30 2.28 3.83 10.82
CA PRO A 30 1.81 5.19 11.09
C PRO A 30 2.43 5.70 12.39
N GLY A 31 3.27 6.73 12.31
CA GLY A 31 4.01 7.22 13.46
C GLY A 31 3.14 7.88 14.53
N ASN A 32 1.93 8.28 14.18
CA ASN A 32 1.01 8.96 15.09
C ASN A 32 -0.13 8.08 15.58
N SER A 33 -0.10 6.78 15.29
CA SER A 33 -1.16 5.87 15.71
C SER A 33 -1.03 5.56 17.21
N PRO A 34 -2.15 5.64 17.98
CA PRO A 34 -2.14 5.20 19.38
C PRO A 34 -1.78 3.73 19.55
N ASP A 35 -2.16 2.87 18.60
CA ASP A 35 -1.75 1.47 18.58
C ASP A 35 -0.43 1.38 17.81
N SER A 36 0.67 1.20 18.54
CA SER A 36 2.02 1.12 17.97
C SER A 36 2.29 -0.20 17.24
N THR A 37 1.39 -1.18 17.35
CA THR A 37 1.56 -2.47 16.67
C THR A 37 1.01 -2.47 15.25
N VAL A 38 0.37 -1.39 14.79
CA VAL A 38 -0.18 -1.27 13.45
C VAL A 38 0.95 -1.23 12.42
N GLU A 39 0.85 -2.10 11.42
CA GLU A 39 1.68 -2.07 10.23
C GLU A 39 0.76 -2.09 9.00
N LEU A 40 1.10 -1.30 8.00
CA LEU A 40 0.33 -1.20 6.77
C LEU A 40 1.13 -1.77 5.61
N ALA A 41 0.51 -2.64 4.83
CA ALA A 41 1.10 -3.13 3.59
C ALA A 41 0.65 -2.27 2.42
N VAL A 42 1.60 -1.88 1.59
CA VAL A 42 1.34 -1.12 0.36
C VAL A 42 2.06 -1.83 -0.78
N THR A 43 1.29 -2.18 -1.80
CA THR A 43 1.82 -2.84 -2.99
C THR A 43 1.94 -1.83 -4.11
N ARG A 44 3.14 -1.69 -4.67
CA ARG A 44 3.38 -0.83 -5.83
C ARG A 44 3.45 -1.69 -7.09
N LEU A 45 2.59 -1.36 -8.05
CA LEU A 45 2.57 -2.01 -9.36
C LEU A 45 3.07 -1.05 -10.43
N GLY A 46 3.86 -1.56 -11.36
CA GLY A 46 4.31 -0.81 -12.50
C GLY A 46 4.77 -1.74 -13.61
N LEU A 47 5.07 -1.16 -14.77
CA LEU A 47 5.65 -1.93 -15.86
C LEU A 47 7.11 -2.26 -15.51
N ALA A 48 7.49 -3.52 -15.74
CA ALA A 48 8.85 -3.96 -15.52
C ALA A 48 9.81 -3.15 -16.40
N GLY A 49 10.89 -2.64 -15.80
CA GLY A 49 11.89 -1.86 -16.54
C GLY A 49 11.53 -0.39 -16.75
N GLN A 50 10.37 0.07 -16.32
CA GLN A 50 10.00 1.48 -16.41
C GLN A 50 10.71 2.28 -15.33
N GLU A 51 11.59 3.19 -15.74
CA GLU A 51 12.36 4.04 -14.81
C GLU A 51 11.54 5.23 -14.31
N ASN A 52 10.83 5.90 -15.24
CA ASN A 52 10.01 7.06 -14.92
C ASN A 52 8.58 6.63 -14.71
N ARG A 53 8.13 6.66 -13.47
CA ARG A 53 6.74 6.35 -13.14
C ARG A 53 5.86 7.54 -13.49
N GLY A 54 4.62 7.26 -13.89
CA GLY A 54 3.64 8.30 -14.18
C GLY A 54 3.01 8.88 -12.91
N VAL A 55 1.81 9.43 -13.07
CA VAL A 55 1.07 10.01 -11.94
C VAL A 55 0.78 8.92 -10.91
N PRO A 56 1.07 9.17 -9.62
CA PRO A 56 0.75 8.19 -8.57
C PRO A 56 -0.76 8.09 -8.35
N VAL A 57 -1.24 6.86 -8.22
CA VAL A 57 -2.65 6.54 -7.94
C VAL A 57 -2.68 5.61 -6.74
N ILE A 58 -3.48 5.97 -5.75
CA ILE A 58 -3.68 5.13 -4.56
C ILE A 58 -5.03 4.44 -4.69
N LEU A 59 -5.03 3.11 -4.64
CA LEU A 59 -6.25 2.30 -4.66
C LEU A 59 -6.50 1.74 -3.25
N LEU A 60 -7.69 2.02 -2.71
CA LEU A 60 -8.10 1.59 -1.39
C LEU A 60 -9.27 0.63 -1.49
N HIS A 61 -9.19 -0.49 -0.76
CA HIS A 61 -10.27 -1.47 -0.72
C HIS A 61 -11.40 -1.03 0.23
N GLY A 62 -12.56 -1.67 0.08
CA GLY A 62 -13.67 -1.49 1.02
C GLY A 62 -13.47 -2.34 2.28
N SER A 63 -14.39 -2.21 3.24
CA SER A 63 -14.38 -2.98 4.47
C SER A 63 -14.42 -4.48 4.19
N PHE A 64 -13.65 -5.26 4.95
CA PHE A 64 -13.54 -6.72 4.85
C PHE A 64 -13.00 -7.20 3.50
N SER A 65 -12.31 -6.34 2.77
CA SER A 65 -11.66 -6.66 1.50
C SER A 65 -10.14 -6.57 1.65
N ASN A 66 -9.42 -6.59 0.55
CA ASN A 66 -7.96 -6.49 0.51
C ASN A 66 -7.52 -6.08 -0.89
N ARG A 67 -6.19 -6.13 -1.14
CA ARG A 67 -5.60 -5.75 -2.42
C ARG A 67 -6.14 -6.54 -3.62
N ARG A 68 -6.60 -7.78 -3.40
CA ARG A 68 -7.11 -8.64 -4.47
C ARG A 68 -8.39 -8.12 -5.12
N PHE A 69 -9.06 -7.15 -4.51
CA PHE A 69 -10.13 -6.43 -5.18
C PHE A 69 -9.62 -5.73 -6.45
N TRP A 70 -8.36 -5.29 -6.44
CA TRP A 70 -7.79 -4.49 -7.51
C TRP A 70 -6.98 -5.28 -8.52
N TYR A 71 -6.52 -6.49 -8.19
CA TYR A 71 -5.79 -7.33 -9.12
C TYR A 71 -5.74 -8.78 -8.67
N SER A 72 -5.68 -9.69 -9.67
CA SER A 72 -5.49 -11.12 -9.44
C SER A 72 -4.00 -11.47 -9.54
N PRO A 73 -3.60 -12.66 -9.05
CA PRO A 73 -2.23 -13.14 -9.25
C PRO A 73 -1.82 -13.27 -10.72
N ARG A 74 -2.80 -13.32 -11.63
CA ARG A 74 -2.56 -13.39 -13.08
C ARG A 74 -2.28 -12.01 -13.70
N GLY A 75 -2.29 -10.95 -12.93
CA GLY A 75 -2.09 -9.59 -13.43
C GLY A 75 -3.31 -9.03 -14.15
N ILE A 76 -4.51 -9.41 -13.72
CA ILE A 76 -5.79 -8.94 -14.27
C ILE A 76 -6.48 -8.08 -13.21
N GLY A 77 -7.05 -6.96 -13.62
CA GLY A 77 -7.81 -6.05 -12.77
C GLY A 77 -7.49 -4.60 -13.05
N LEU A 78 -8.11 -3.70 -12.26
CA LEU A 78 -7.91 -2.26 -12.43
C LEU A 78 -6.46 -1.84 -12.13
N GLY A 79 -5.85 -2.39 -11.10
CA GLY A 79 -4.46 -2.07 -10.75
C GLY A 79 -3.50 -2.31 -11.91
N PRO A 80 -3.43 -3.55 -12.45
CA PRO A 80 -2.60 -3.83 -13.62
C PRO A 80 -2.96 -3.02 -14.85
N HIS A 81 -4.26 -2.76 -15.07
CA HIS A 81 -4.70 -1.94 -16.19
C HIS A 81 -4.10 -0.54 -16.12
N LEU A 82 -4.18 0.10 -14.96
CA LEU A 82 -3.61 1.43 -14.75
C LEU A 82 -2.08 1.42 -14.84
N ALA A 83 -1.43 0.40 -14.32
CA ALA A 83 0.02 0.27 -14.39
C ALA A 83 0.49 0.17 -15.85
N ARG A 84 -0.21 -0.61 -16.67
CA ARG A 84 0.09 -0.75 -18.10
C ARG A 84 -0.20 0.53 -18.88
N ALA A 85 -1.10 1.37 -18.37
CA ALA A 85 -1.38 2.68 -18.94
C ALA A 85 -0.35 3.74 -18.53
N GLY A 86 0.64 3.38 -17.72
CA GLY A 86 1.74 4.27 -17.33
C GLY A 86 1.60 4.93 -15.97
N PHE A 87 0.55 4.65 -15.21
CA PHE A 87 0.39 5.21 -13.86
C PHE A 87 1.28 4.49 -12.86
N ASP A 88 1.65 5.21 -11.81
CA ASP A 88 2.38 4.66 -10.66
C ASP A 88 1.34 4.20 -9.64
N VAL A 89 1.05 2.90 -9.61
CA VAL A 89 -0.08 2.35 -8.87
C VAL A 89 0.36 1.87 -7.49
N TRP A 90 -0.33 2.39 -6.46
CA TRP A 90 -0.08 2.04 -5.07
C TRP A 90 -1.36 1.47 -4.46
N ILE A 91 -1.34 0.19 -4.13
CA ILE A 91 -2.50 -0.51 -3.57
C ILE A 91 -2.26 -0.69 -2.08
N ALA A 92 -3.04 0.04 -1.27
CA ALA A 92 -2.89 0.03 0.17
C ALA A 92 -3.89 -0.92 0.81
N GLU A 93 -3.44 -1.61 1.85
CA GLU A 93 -4.31 -2.43 2.68
C GLU A 93 -4.37 -1.81 4.07
N MET A 94 -5.59 -1.48 4.52
CA MET A 94 -5.80 -0.87 5.83
C MET A 94 -5.40 -1.83 6.93
N ARG A 95 -5.21 -1.30 8.14
CA ARG A 95 -4.79 -2.11 9.29
C ARG A 95 -5.63 -3.37 9.44
N GLY A 96 -4.98 -4.50 9.67
CA GLY A 96 -5.64 -5.78 9.87
C GLY A 96 -6.23 -6.43 8.62
N HIS A 97 -6.00 -5.87 7.42
CA HIS A 97 -6.52 -6.41 6.16
C HIS A 97 -5.37 -6.93 5.28
N GLY A 98 -5.62 -8.06 4.60
CA GLY A 98 -4.67 -8.61 3.64
C GLY A 98 -3.27 -8.82 4.22
N LEU A 99 -2.27 -8.21 3.60
CA LEU A 99 -0.88 -8.29 4.05
C LEU A 99 -0.56 -7.35 5.21
N SER A 100 -1.46 -6.42 5.56
CA SER A 100 -1.35 -5.65 6.78
C SER A 100 -1.68 -6.56 7.95
N PRO A 101 -0.72 -6.87 8.85
CA PRO A 101 -0.96 -7.83 9.90
C PRO A 101 -1.99 -7.31 10.92
N ARG A 102 -2.57 -8.24 11.68
CA ARG A 102 -3.47 -7.87 12.77
C ARG A 102 -2.67 -7.10 13.82
N ASN A 103 -3.14 -5.90 14.13
CA ASN A 103 -2.59 -5.11 15.22
C ASN A 103 -3.18 -5.55 16.56
N GLN A 104 -2.57 -5.13 17.66
CA GLN A 104 -2.98 -5.55 19.00
C GLN A 104 -4.46 -5.23 19.27
N ALA A 105 -4.93 -4.07 18.85
CA ALA A 105 -6.30 -3.62 19.05
C ALA A 105 -7.19 -3.83 17.82
N TYR A 106 -6.97 -4.91 17.05
CA TYR A 106 -7.65 -5.09 15.77
C TYR A 106 -9.19 -5.14 15.87
N LYS A 107 -9.74 -5.58 17.00
CA LYS A 107 -11.19 -5.61 17.22
C LYS A 107 -11.80 -4.21 17.35
N HIS A 108 -10.97 -3.19 17.59
CA HIS A 108 -11.39 -1.81 17.75
C HIS A 108 -11.02 -0.94 16.54
N ASN A 109 -10.53 -1.54 15.46
CA ASN A 109 -10.23 -0.79 14.24
C ASN A 109 -11.51 -0.20 13.67
N SER A 110 -11.44 1.05 13.23
CA SER A 110 -12.57 1.79 12.70
C SER A 110 -12.20 2.57 11.45
N VAL A 111 -13.21 3.03 10.72
CA VAL A 111 -13.01 3.91 9.57
C VAL A 111 -12.33 5.22 10.00
N ALA A 112 -12.63 5.71 11.22
CA ALA A 112 -11.96 6.89 11.75
C ALA A 112 -10.45 6.66 11.89
N ASP A 113 -10.02 5.46 12.32
CA ASP A 113 -8.62 5.12 12.41
C ASP A 113 -7.96 5.09 11.03
N TYR A 114 -8.64 4.55 10.02
CA TYR A 114 -8.14 4.54 8.66
C TYR A 114 -7.93 5.97 8.14
N ALA A 115 -8.89 6.85 8.41
CA ALA A 115 -8.82 8.24 7.95
C ALA A 115 -7.79 9.08 8.70
N ARG A 116 -7.61 8.84 10.00
CA ARG A 116 -6.73 9.65 10.85
C ARG A 116 -5.27 9.22 10.78
N TYR A 117 -5.01 7.92 10.65
CA TYR A 117 -3.66 7.38 10.81
C TYR A 117 -3.18 6.66 9.56
N ASP A 118 -3.96 5.72 9.03
CA ASP A 118 -3.52 4.87 7.93
C ASP A 118 -3.37 5.66 6.63
N LEU A 119 -4.42 6.35 6.21
CA LEU A 119 -4.40 7.08 4.94
C LEU A 119 -3.35 8.20 4.93
N PRO A 120 -3.21 9.05 5.97
CA PRO A 120 -2.15 10.05 5.98
C PRO A 120 -0.75 9.45 5.89
N ALA A 121 -0.50 8.32 6.55
CA ALA A 121 0.80 7.66 6.49
C ALA A 121 1.08 7.14 5.08
N ILE A 122 0.10 6.51 4.43
CA ILE A 122 0.21 6.02 3.07
C ILE A 122 0.45 7.17 2.10
N ALA A 123 -0.32 8.25 2.21
CA ALA A 123 -0.17 9.41 1.34
C ALA A 123 1.21 10.05 1.49
N ALA A 124 1.73 10.15 2.70
CA ALA A 124 3.07 10.68 2.95
C ALA A 124 4.15 9.79 2.32
N PHE A 125 4.01 8.48 2.45
CA PHE A 125 4.95 7.52 1.85
C PHE A 125 4.94 7.61 0.33
N VAL A 126 3.76 7.65 -0.30
CA VAL A 126 3.62 7.69 -1.76
C VAL A 126 4.23 8.97 -2.35
N ARG A 127 4.20 10.09 -1.62
CA ARG A 127 4.77 11.37 -2.08
C ARG A 127 6.29 11.36 -2.15
N GLU A 128 6.92 10.47 -1.41
CA GLU A 128 8.38 10.33 -1.46
C GLU A 128 8.81 9.28 -2.47
#